data_3f98885c954d5e185e554631c015cd3a
#
_entry.id   3f98885c954d5e185e554631c015cd3a
#
_cell.length_a   1.000
_cell.length_b   1.000
_cell.length_c   1.000
_cell.angle_alpha   90.00
_cell.angle_beta   90.00
_cell.angle_gamma   90.00
#
_symmetry.space_group_name_H-M   'P 1'
#
loop_
_entity.id
_entity.type
_entity.pdbx_description
1 polymer ?
#
loop_
_entity_poly.entity_id
_entity_poly.type
_entity_poly.pdbx_seq_one_letter_code
_entity_poly.pdbx_strand_id
1 'polypeptide(L)'
;QYLSDIPNETLDELAEWGFTALWLIGLWERSNASQTIKKLCGNPDAVASAYSLDRYDIAQALGGYNAYKNLADRCAQRGIRLASDMVPNHMGIDSDWVHDHPDWFIHLEHPPFPVYSFNGPELSSDPKVSIKLEDHYYSRTDAAVVFKHYDHRNGQTRYIYHGNDGTSMPWNDTAQLNYLNPEVREAVIQTILHVARQFPIIRFDAAMTLTKKHFQRLWFPQPGTGGDIPSRAEHAMSKEDFDKAMPEEFWREVVDRVATEVPDTLLLAEAFWLMEGYFVRSLGMHRVYNSAFMNMLRNEENAKYRQLIKSTLTFDPEILKRYVNLRNNPDEKSAVEQFGKGDKYFGICTL
;
A
#
# COMPACT_ATOMS: atom_id res chain seq x y z
N GLN A 1 -17.43 12.49 12.95
CA GLN A 1 -16.71 12.19 14.19
C GLN A 1 -15.23 12.42 13.96
N TYR A 2 -14.59 13.14 14.87
CA TYR A 2 -13.16 13.42 14.82
C TYR A 2 -12.38 12.40 15.65
N LEU A 3 -11.09 12.26 15.40
CA LEU A 3 -10.21 11.41 16.20
C LEU A 3 -10.21 11.83 17.70
N SER A 4 -10.37 13.12 17.95
CA SER A 4 -10.50 13.68 19.32
C SER A 4 -11.80 13.26 20.03
N ASP A 5 -12.81 12.80 19.31
CA ASP A 5 -14.11 12.42 19.88
C ASP A 5 -14.11 10.99 20.46
N ILE A 6 -13.05 10.22 20.24
CA ILE A 6 -12.91 8.89 20.84
C ILE A 6 -12.90 9.03 22.37
N PRO A 7 -13.83 8.37 23.11
CA PRO A 7 -13.92 8.52 24.55
C PRO A 7 -12.69 8.01 25.30
N ASN A 8 -12.36 8.62 26.43
CA ASN A 8 -11.27 8.13 27.29
C ASN A 8 -11.56 6.72 27.83
N GLU A 9 -12.81 6.45 28.17
CA GLU A 9 -13.27 5.16 28.66
C GLU A 9 -12.96 4.03 27.66
N THR A 10 -13.13 4.28 26.35
CA THR A 10 -12.77 3.31 25.30
C THR A 10 -11.25 3.07 25.25
N LEU A 11 -10.44 4.11 25.44
CA LEU A 11 -8.98 3.96 25.48
C LEU A 11 -8.51 3.25 26.76
N ASP A 12 -9.18 3.51 27.88
CA ASP A 12 -8.93 2.81 29.16
C ASP A 12 -9.23 1.31 29.03
N GLU A 13 -10.38 0.97 28.44
CA GLU A 13 -10.80 -0.41 28.19
C GLU A 13 -9.81 -1.15 27.28
N LEU A 14 -9.36 -0.51 26.20
CA LEU A 14 -8.35 -1.09 25.30
C LEU A 14 -7.02 -1.34 26.03
N ALA A 15 -6.60 -0.43 26.89
CA ALA A 15 -5.39 -0.59 27.70
C ALA A 15 -5.53 -1.73 28.72
N GLU A 16 -6.69 -1.84 29.39
CA GLU A 16 -7.00 -2.94 30.31
C GLU A 16 -7.00 -4.31 29.61
N TRP A 17 -7.45 -4.36 28.37
CA TRP A 17 -7.37 -5.58 27.54
C TRP A 17 -5.95 -5.91 27.06
N GLY A 18 -4.97 -5.05 27.36
CA GLY A 18 -3.56 -5.27 27.05
C GLY A 18 -3.14 -4.86 25.64
N PHE A 19 -3.93 -4.03 24.94
CA PHE A 19 -3.49 -3.47 23.67
C PHE A 19 -2.38 -2.44 23.87
N THR A 20 -1.26 -2.62 23.17
CA THR A 20 -0.09 -1.76 23.25
C THR A 20 0.09 -0.87 22.01
N ALA A 21 -0.71 -1.10 20.98
CA ALA A 21 -0.76 -0.27 19.78
C ALA A 21 -2.14 -0.35 19.11
N LEU A 22 -2.51 0.72 18.41
CA LEU A 22 -3.69 0.80 17.55
C LEU A 22 -3.25 1.15 16.14
N TRP A 23 -3.59 0.31 15.18
CA TRP A 23 -3.39 0.60 13.76
C TRP A 23 -4.64 1.29 13.22
N LEU A 24 -4.47 2.55 12.82
CA LEU A 24 -5.53 3.42 12.32
C LEU A 24 -5.52 3.40 10.79
N ILE A 25 -6.52 2.77 10.19
CA ILE A 25 -6.66 2.66 8.74
C ILE A 25 -7.42 3.87 8.19
N GLY A 26 -6.88 4.45 7.10
CA GLY A 26 -7.55 5.53 6.36
C GLY A 26 -7.47 6.90 7.00
N LEU A 27 -6.37 7.20 7.65
CA LEU A 27 -6.09 8.49 8.30
C LEU A 27 -5.81 9.63 7.33
N TRP A 28 -5.22 9.32 6.17
CA TRP A 28 -4.70 10.30 5.23
C TRP A 28 -5.79 10.89 4.34
N GLU A 29 -5.51 12.06 3.75
CA GLU A 29 -6.40 12.64 2.73
C GLU A 29 -6.50 11.70 1.54
N ARG A 30 -7.74 11.39 1.12
CA ARG A 30 -8.05 10.38 0.11
C ARG A 30 -8.42 11.02 -1.22
N SER A 31 -8.19 10.29 -2.29
CA SER A 31 -8.59 10.64 -3.66
C SER A 31 -10.10 10.86 -3.77
N ASN A 32 -10.51 12.04 -4.22
CA ASN A 32 -11.92 12.32 -4.53
C ASN A 32 -12.40 11.47 -5.72
N ALA A 33 -11.54 11.24 -6.70
CA ALA A 33 -11.83 10.40 -7.84
C ALA A 33 -12.15 8.95 -7.43
N SER A 34 -11.47 8.41 -6.41
CA SER A 34 -11.78 7.07 -5.87
C SER A 34 -13.24 6.95 -5.45
N GLN A 35 -13.77 7.92 -4.72
CA GLN A 35 -15.18 7.95 -4.34
C GLN A 35 -16.10 8.10 -5.55
N THR A 36 -15.76 9.02 -6.44
CA THR A 36 -16.55 9.33 -7.64
C THR A 36 -16.71 8.10 -8.54
N ILE A 37 -15.61 7.39 -8.81
CA ILE A 37 -15.60 6.16 -9.60
C ILE A 37 -16.55 5.12 -9.01
N LYS A 38 -16.47 4.87 -7.70
CA LYS A 38 -17.34 3.89 -7.03
C LYS A 38 -18.81 4.26 -7.11
N LYS A 39 -19.13 5.55 -6.96
CA LYS A 39 -20.51 6.05 -7.12
C LYS A 39 -21.01 5.88 -8.55
N LEU A 40 -20.20 6.22 -9.55
CA LEU A 40 -20.53 6.00 -10.97
C LEU A 40 -20.70 4.52 -11.31
N CYS A 41 -19.98 3.64 -10.63
CA CYS A 41 -20.12 2.18 -10.77
C CYS A 41 -21.29 1.57 -9.98
N GLY A 42 -22.17 2.39 -9.40
CA GLY A 42 -23.44 1.97 -8.80
C GLY A 42 -23.43 1.78 -7.28
N ASN A 43 -22.44 2.34 -6.57
CA ASN A 43 -22.44 2.37 -5.11
C ASN A 43 -22.60 3.83 -4.60
N PRO A 44 -23.82 4.33 -4.40
CA PRO A 44 -24.07 5.73 -4.04
C PRO A 44 -23.50 6.11 -2.66
N ASP A 45 -23.37 5.15 -1.76
CA ASP A 45 -22.86 5.36 -0.39
C ASP A 45 -21.35 5.15 -0.29
N ALA A 46 -20.65 4.96 -1.42
CA ALA A 46 -19.23 4.70 -1.43
C ALA A 46 -18.43 5.87 -0.86
N VAL A 47 -17.41 5.52 -0.07
CA VAL A 47 -16.34 6.40 0.35
C VAL A 47 -15.07 6.12 -0.46
N ALA A 48 -14.14 7.08 -0.48
CA ALA A 48 -12.84 6.89 -1.11
C ALA A 48 -12.05 5.75 -0.43
N SER A 49 -11.25 5.02 -1.21
CA SER A 49 -10.37 3.99 -0.68
C SER A 49 -9.36 4.57 0.30
N ALA A 50 -9.12 3.86 1.40
CA ALA A 50 -8.04 4.16 2.33
C ALA A 50 -6.63 4.02 1.71
N TYR A 51 -6.55 3.37 0.55
CA TYR A 51 -5.32 3.08 -0.18
C TYR A 51 -5.21 3.81 -1.53
N SER A 52 -6.13 4.74 -1.80
CA SER A 52 -6.04 5.69 -2.91
C SER A 52 -5.92 7.10 -2.34
N LEU A 53 -4.70 7.58 -2.20
CA LEU A 53 -4.37 8.76 -1.41
C LEU A 53 -4.11 9.98 -2.29
N ASP A 54 -4.63 11.12 -1.85
CA ASP A 54 -4.30 12.42 -2.40
C ASP A 54 -2.94 12.90 -1.88
N ARG A 55 -2.78 12.90 -0.55
CA ARG A 55 -1.54 13.28 0.14
C ARG A 55 -1.49 12.74 1.57
N TYR A 56 -0.31 12.82 2.18
CA TYR A 56 -0.08 12.30 3.54
C TYR A 56 -0.25 13.39 4.62
N ASP A 57 -1.40 14.05 4.58
CA ASP A 57 -1.93 14.90 5.65
C ASP A 57 -3.07 14.15 6.37
N ILE A 58 -3.17 14.32 7.68
CA ILE A 58 -4.33 13.75 8.42
C ILE A 58 -5.61 14.38 7.88
N ALA A 59 -6.55 13.54 7.45
CA ALA A 59 -7.77 13.96 6.79
C ALA A 59 -8.56 14.99 7.62
N GLN A 60 -8.95 16.11 6.99
CA GLN A 60 -9.74 17.14 7.65
C GLN A 60 -11.10 16.63 8.14
N ALA A 61 -11.66 15.64 7.42
CA ALA A 61 -12.89 14.95 7.83
C ALA A 61 -12.75 14.21 9.16
N LEU A 62 -11.52 13.90 9.59
CA LEU A 62 -11.19 13.27 10.87
C LEU A 62 -10.73 14.29 11.95
N GLY A 63 -10.79 15.60 11.64
CA GLY A 63 -10.37 16.68 12.51
C GLY A 63 -8.92 17.13 12.32
N GLY A 64 -8.25 16.63 11.29
CA GLY A 64 -6.89 17.01 10.93
C GLY A 64 -5.84 16.69 12.00
N TYR A 65 -4.68 17.31 11.87
CA TYR A 65 -3.52 17.07 12.73
C TYR A 65 -3.82 17.31 14.22
N ASN A 66 -4.62 18.32 14.57
CA ASN A 66 -4.91 18.64 15.97
C ASN A 66 -5.73 17.53 16.66
N ALA A 67 -6.71 16.95 15.97
CA ALA A 67 -7.49 15.83 16.49
C ALA A 67 -6.64 14.56 16.61
N TYR A 68 -5.77 14.30 15.64
CA TYR A 68 -4.77 13.24 15.70
C TYR A 68 -3.85 13.41 16.93
N LYS A 69 -3.26 14.60 17.10
CA LYS A 69 -2.32 14.87 18.21
C LYS A 69 -2.99 14.67 19.55
N ASN A 70 -4.24 15.13 19.70
CA ASN A 70 -5.04 14.89 20.90
C ASN A 70 -5.20 13.39 21.18
N LEU A 71 -5.57 12.59 20.18
CA LEU A 71 -5.68 11.13 20.34
C LEU A 71 -4.35 10.50 20.70
N ALA A 72 -3.27 10.88 19.99
CA ALA A 72 -1.93 10.32 20.20
C ALA A 72 -1.44 10.55 21.65
N ASP A 73 -1.64 11.74 22.19
CA ASP A 73 -1.25 12.08 23.56
C ASP A 73 -2.04 11.27 24.59
N ARG A 74 -3.35 11.10 24.39
CA ARG A 74 -4.22 10.28 25.28
C ARG A 74 -3.87 8.79 25.20
N CYS A 75 -3.54 8.28 24.02
CA CYS A 75 -3.06 6.92 23.83
C CYS A 75 -1.70 6.70 24.52
N ALA A 76 -0.76 7.63 24.36
CA ALA A 76 0.57 7.55 24.97
C ALA A 76 0.50 7.50 26.51
N GLN A 77 -0.42 8.26 27.15
CA GLN A 77 -0.67 8.22 28.59
C GLN A 77 -1.11 6.84 29.10
N ARG A 78 -1.62 5.98 28.22
CA ARG A 78 -2.09 4.61 28.48
C ARG A 78 -1.13 3.52 27.96
N GLY A 79 0.06 3.91 27.53
CA GLY A 79 1.03 2.98 26.94
C GLY A 79 0.64 2.44 25.55
N ILE A 80 -0.34 3.06 24.89
CA ILE A 80 -0.80 2.68 23.55
C ILE A 80 -0.10 3.55 22.50
N ARG A 81 0.57 2.92 21.54
CA ARG A 81 1.20 3.58 20.38
C ARG A 81 0.23 3.60 19.22
N LEU A 82 0.32 4.63 18.37
CA LEU A 82 -0.44 4.68 17.13
C LEU A 82 0.40 4.18 15.95
N ALA A 83 -0.22 3.40 15.09
CA ALA A 83 0.35 2.93 13.84
C ALA A 83 -0.47 3.44 12.66
N SER A 84 0.17 3.73 11.55
CA SER A 84 -0.48 4.11 10.30
C SER A 84 0.03 3.31 9.11
N ASP A 85 -0.76 3.33 8.03
CA ASP A 85 -0.33 2.87 6.73
C ASP A 85 0.56 3.89 6.03
N MET A 86 1.46 3.36 5.20
CA MET A 86 2.11 4.07 4.12
C MET A 86 1.99 3.23 2.85
N VAL A 87 1.53 3.85 1.76
CA VAL A 87 1.20 3.19 0.49
C VAL A 87 2.19 3.66 -0.59
N PRO A 88 3.41 3.08 -0.64
CA PRO A 88 4.48 3.64 -1.45
C PRO A 88 4.41 3.28 -2.94
N ASN A 89 3.63 2.26 -3.31
CA ASN A 89 3.57 1.77 -4.70
C ASN A 89 2.90 2.76 -5.66
N HIS A 90 1.89 3.49 -5.19
CA HIS A 90 1.03 4.33 -6.02
C HIS A 90 0.44 5.50 -5.24
N MET A 91 -0.13 6.45 -5.97
CA MET A 91 -0.97 7.53 -5.43
C MET A 91 -2.39 7.41 -5.99
N GLY A 92 -3.34 8.17 -5.45
CA GLY A 92 -4.64 8.34 -6.07
C GLY A 92 -4.54 8.97 -7.46
N ILE A 93 -5.46 8.64 -8.37
CA ILE A 93 -5.37 9.08 -9.76
C ILE A 93 -5.51 10.61 -9.94
N ASP A 94 -6.10 11.29 -8.97
CA ASP A 94 -6.25 12.74 -8.92
C ASP A 94 -5.45 13.40 -7.79
N SER A 95 -4.38 12.73 -7.33
CA SER A 95 -3.48 13.26 -6.30
C SER A 95 -2.72 14.49 -6.75
N ASP A 96 -2.27 15.30 -5.79
CA ASP A 96 -1.43 16.46 -6.06
C ASP A 96 -0.21 16.09 -6.92
N TRP A 97 0.40 14.93 -6.69
CA TRP A 97 1.54 14.46 -7.49
C TRP A 97 1.17 14.15 -8.95
N VAL A 98 -0.02 13.63 -9.21
CA VAL A 98 -0.48 13.39 -10.59
C VAL A 98 -0.72 14.73 -11.31
N HIS A 99 -1.19 15.75 -10.59
CA HIS A 99 -1.39 17.09 -11.14
C HIS A 99 -0.09 17.84 -11.41
N ASP A 100 0.86 17.77 -10.48
CA ASP A 100 2.08 18.61 -10.51
C ASP A 100 3.26 17.90 -11.16
N HIS A 101 3.35 16.58 -11.04
CA HIS A 101 4.44 15.73 -11.51
C HIS A 101 3.96 14.49 -12.27
N PRO A 102 3.18 14.66 -13.37
CA PRO A 102 2.66 13.50 -14.12
C PRO A 102 3.76 12.62 -14.72
N ASP A 103 4.96 13.14 -14.91
CA ASP A 103 6.17 12.41 -15.34
C ASP A 103 6.78 11.50 -14.25
N TRP A 104 6.33 11.60 -13.01
CA TRP A 104 6.73 10.68 -11.93
C TRP A 104 6.04 9.32 -12.02
N PHE A 105 5.07 9.17 -12.91
CA PHE A 105 4.26 7.96 -13.06
C PHE A 105 4.63 7.19 -14.33
N ILE A 106 4.50 5.87 -14.27
CA ILE A 106 4.70 5.02 -15.45
C ILE A 106 3.58 5.30 -16.45
N HIS A 107 3.93 5.66 -17.69
CA HIS A 107 2.96 6.07 -18.70
C HIS A 107 3.41 5.75 -20.13
N LEU A 108 2.45 5.79 -21.05
CA LEU A 108 2.62 5.75 -22.49
C LEU A 108 2.19 7.10 -23.10
N GLU A 109 2.70 7.43 -24.27
CA GLU A 109 2.28 8.61 -25.06
C GLU A 109 1.07 8.31 -25.97
N HIS A 110 0.67 7.03 -26.07
CA HIS A 110 -0.48 6.56 -26.86
C HIS A 110 -1.27 5.51 -26.09
N PRO A 111 -2.56 5.30 -26.40
CA PRO A 111 -3.33 4.25 -25.75
C PRO A 111 -2.77 2.87 -26.10
N PRO A 112 -2.63 1.96 -25.13
CA PRO A 112 -2.01 0.64 -25.35
C PRO A 112 -2.82 -0.27 -26.28
N PHE A 113 -4.13 -0.03 -26.38
CA PHE A 113 -5.03 -0.83 -27.21
C PHE A 113 -5.91 0.07 -28.09
N PRO A 114 -6.08 -0.27 -29.38
CA PRO A 114 -6.89 0.55 -30.31
C PRO A 114 -8.37 0.68 -29.92
N VAL A 115 -8.89 -0.26 -29.10
CA VAL A 115 -10.28 -0.26 -28.64
C VAL A 115 -10.52 0.68 -27.46
N TYR A 116 -9.46 1.20 -26.83
CA TYR A 116 -9.60 2.10 -25.68
C TYR A 116 -10.18 3.45 -26.09
N SER A 117 -11.13 3.92 -25.32
CA SER A 117 -11.74 5.23 -25.43
C SER A 117 -11.87 5.90 -24.05
N PHE A 118 -11.88 7.22 -24.03
CA PHE A 118 -11.81 8.03 -22.81
C PHE A 118 -12.80 9.19 -22.87
N ASN A 119 -14.09 8.86 -23.08
CA ASN A 119 -15.20 9.83 -23.22
C ASN A 119 -16.01 10.00 -21.93
N GLY A 120 -15.68 9.25 -20.88
CA GLY A 120 -16.39 9.23 -19.62
C GLY A 120 -16.25 10.54 -18.82
N PRO A 121 -16.78 10.57 -17.59
CA PRO A 121 -16.77 11.74 -16.74
C PRO A 121 -15.36 12.26 -16.43
N GLU A 122 -15.26 13.58 -16.19
CA GLU A 122 -14.05 14.20 -15.65
C GLU A 122 -13.86 13.79 -14.19
N LEU A 123 -12.65 13.36 -13.83
CA LEU A 123 -12.30 12.92 -12.49
C LEU A 123 -11.31 13.85 -11.77
N SER A 124 -10.69 14.79 -12.51
CA SER A 124 -9.81 15.77 -11.91
C SER A 124 -10.60 16.84 -11.15
N SER A 125 -10.11 17.21 -9.98
CA SER A 125 -10.57 18.38 -9.24
C SER A 125 -9.82 19.67 -9.63
N ASP A 126 -8.68 19.56 -10.31
CA ASP A 126 -7.89 20.69 -10.79
C ASP A 126 -8.24 21.00 -12.26
N PRO A 127 -8.74 22.20 -12.59
CA PRO A 127 -9.09 22.58 -13.97
C PRO A 127 -7.89 22.63 -14.92
N LYS A 128 -6.66 22.61 -14.41
CA LYS A 128 -5.44 22.58 -15.23
C LYS A 128 -5.17 21.20 -15.86
N VAL A 129 -5.82 20.17 -15.35
CA VAL A 129 -5.60 18.78 -15.73
C VAL A 129 -6.93 18.10 -15.96
N SER A 130 -7.04 17.27 -17.00
CA SER A 130 -8.16 16.37 -17.23
C SER A 130 -7.74 14.93 -16.98
N ILE A 131 -8.55 14.19 -16.22
CA ILE A 131 -8.33 12.78 -15.88
C ILE A 131 -9.57 11.99 -16.23
N LYS A 132 -9.40 10.97 -17.09
CA LYS A 132 -10.51 10.12 -17.54
C LYS A 132 -10.11 8.65 -17.53
N LEU A 133 -10.97 7.82 -16.94
CA LEU A 133 -10.85 6.37 -17.07
C LEU A 133 -11.17 5.90 -18.48
N GLU A 134 -10.69 4.73 -18.81
CA GLU A 134 -11.11 4.01 -20.00
C GLU A 134 -12.58 3.62 -19.89
N ASP A 135 -13.36 3.86 -20.96
CA ASP A 135 -14.83 3.80 -20.93
C ASP A 135 -15.38 2.41 -20.58
N HIS A 136 -14.70 1.34 -21.01
CA HIS A 136 -15.12 -0.04 -20.75
C HIS A 136 -15.04 -0.46 -19.29
N TYR A 137 -14.28 0.26 -18.45
CA TYR A 137 -14.29 0.05 -17.02
C TYR A 137 -15.68 0.30 -16.42
N TYR A 138 -16.37 1.37 -16.83
CA TYR A 138 -17.70 1.69 -16.33
C TYR A 138 -18.76 0.68 -16.77
N SER A 139 -18.62 0.12 -17.96
CA SER A 139 -19.49 -0.97 -18.45
C SER A 139 -19.11 -2.35 -17.90
N ARG A 140 -18.01 -2.46 -17.16
CA ARG A 140 -17.46 -3.71 -16.62
C ARG A 140 -17.12 -4.75 -17.68
N THR A 141 -16.69 -4.30 -18.83
CA THR A 141 -16.29 -5.16 -19.96
C THR A 141 -14.78 -5.21 -20.14
N ASP A 142 -14.03 -4.32 -19.49
CA ASP A 142 -12.57 -4.35 -19.41
C ASP A 142 -12.11 -3.83 -18.03
N ALA A 143 -10.99 -4.35 -17.54
CA ALA A 143 -10.35 -3.89 -16.31
C ALA A 143 -9.68 -2.52 -16.47
N ALA A 144 -9.30 -2.16 -17.70
CA ALA A 144 -8.50 -1.00 -18.09
C ALA A 144 -7.14 -0.89 -17.36
N VAL A 145 -6.04 -0.83 -18.10
CA VAL A 145 -4.69 -0.79 -17.48
C VAL A 145 -4.15 0.62 -17.31
N VAL A 146 -4.68 1.59 -18.05
CA VAL A 146 -4.28 3.00 -18.03
C VAL A 146 -5.49 3.92 -17.91
N PHE A 147 -5.23 5.15 -17.44
CA PHE A 147 -6.16 6.28 -17.57
C PHE A 147 -5.52 7.38 -18.41
N LYS A 148 -6.37 8.23 -19.01
CA LYS A 148 -5.90 9.37 -19.79
C LYS A 148 -5.71 10.58 -18.88
N HIS A 149 -4.52 11.15 -18.93
CA HIS A 149 -4.14 12.41 -18.32
C HIS A 149 -3.88 13.44 -19.43
N TYR A 150 -4.53 14.61 -19.38
CA TYR A 150 -4.29 15.72 -20.30
C TYR A 150 -3.95 16.96 -19.51
N ASP A 151 -2.79 17.55 -19.77
CA ASP A 151 -2.31 18.76 -19.14
C ASP A 151 -2.65 19.98 -20.00
N HIS A 152 -3.61 20.78 -19.55
CA HIS A 152 -4.05 22.01 -20.24
C HIS A 152 -2.97 23.10 -20.28
N ARG A 153 -1.96 23.03 -19.41
CA ARG A 153 -0.87 24.03 -19.34
C ARG A 153 0.06 23.94 -20.54
N ASN A 154 0.28 22.75 -21.06
CA ASN A 154 1.24 22.48 -22.15
C ASN A 154 0.66 21.64 -23.31
N GLY A 155 -0.60 21.20 -23.21
CA GLY A 155 -1.27 20.40 -24.24
C GLY A 155 -0.81 18.94 -24.30
N GLN A 156 -0.06 18.45 -23.30
CA GLN A 156 0.50 17.09 -23.32
C GLN A 156 -0.53 16.07 -22.85
N THR A 157 -0.64 14.98 -23.57
CA THR A 157 -1.42 13.78 -23.20
C THR A 157 -0.49 12.69 -22.74
N ARG A 158 -0.86 12.01 -21.65
CA ARG A 158 -0.24 10.77 -21.15
C ARG A 158 -1.29 9.74 -20.86
N TYR A 159 -0.92 8.46 -21.01
CA TYR A 159 -1.74 7.32 -20.61
C TYR A 159 -1.01 6.64 -19.45
N ILE A 160 -1.42 7.03 -18.22
CA ILE A 160 -0.73 6.62 -16.98
C ILE A 160 -1.28 5.26 -16.54
N TYR A 161 -0.38 4.35 -16.16
CA TYR A 161 -0.77 3.05 -15.64
C TYR A 161 -1.39 3.17 -14.25
N HIS A 162 -2.46 2.42 -14.03
CA HIS A 162 -2.97 2.16 -12.69
C HIS A 162 -1.98 1.30 -11.89
N GLY A 163 -2.01 1.43 -10.56
CA GLY A 163 -1.28 0.55 -9.66
C GLY A 163 -1.69 -0.90 -9.86
N ASN A 164 -0.73 -1.81 -9.72
CA ASN A 164 -0.95 -3.24 -9.92
C ASN A 164 0.15 -4.03 -9.21
N ASP A 165 -0.19 -5.18 -8.67
CA ASP A 165 0.74 -6.14 -8.07
C ASP A 165 1.06 -7.35 -8.96
N GLY A 166 0.47 -7.41 -10.15
CA GLY A 166 0.64 -8.50 -11.11
C GLY A 166 -0.28 -9.70 -10.87
N THR A 167 -1.24 -9.61 -9.94
CA THR A 167 -2.11 -10.75 -9.60
C THR A 167 -3.34 -10.86 -10.50
N SER A 168 -4.13 -9.79 -10.67
CA SER A 168 -5.36 -9.89 -11.46
C SER A 168 -5.77 -8.58 -12.10
N MET A 169 -6.35 -7.68 -11.32
CA MET A 169 -6.99 -6.46 -11.80
C MET A 169 -6.18 -5.24 -11.38
N PRO A 170 -5.99 -4.25 -12.27
CA PRO A 170 -5.46 -2.96 -11.89
C PRO A 170 -6.35 -2.28 -10.83
N TRP A 171 -5.72 -1.51 -9.94
CA TRP A 171 -6.44 -0.67 -8.98
C TRP A 171 -6.81 0.66 -9.65
N ASN A 172 -8.01 0.72 -10.25
CA ASN A 172 -8.41 1.77 -11.20
C ASN A 172 -8.59 3.17 -10.60
N ASP A 173 -8.51 3.31 -9.28
CA ASP A 173 -8.48 4.59 -8.59
C ASP A 173 -7.07 5.06 -8.20
N THR A 174 -6.03 4.44 -8.78
CA THR A 174 -4.63 4.69 -8.46
C THR A 174 -3.78 4.99 -9.69
N ALA A 175 -2.61 5.58 -9.49
CA ALA A 175 -1.58 5.87 -10.47
C ALA A 175 -0.23 5.29 -10.02
N GLN A 176 0.42 4.50 -10.88
CA GLN A 176 1.66 3.78 -10.57
C GLN A 176 2.88 4.68 -10.61
N LEU A 177 3.59 4.80 -9.49
CA LEU A 177 4.85 5.54 -9.40
C LEU A 177 5.99 4.84 -10.16
N ASN A 178 6.84 5.64 -10.80
CA ASN A 178 8.01 5.19 -11.54
C ASN A 178 9.28 5.24 -10.67
N TYR A 179 9.62 4.14 -10.05
CA TYR A 179 10.80 4.03 -9.16
C TYR A 179 12.15 4.02 -9.89
N LEU A 180 12.18 4.01 -11.22
CA LEU A 180 13.42 4.28 -11.96
C LEU A 180 13.84 5.73 -11.86
N ASN A 181 12.88 6.65 -11.61
CA ASN A 181 13.17 8.05 -11.41
C ASN A 181 13.72 8.29 -9.98
N PRO A 182 14.96 8.78 -9.83
CA PRO A 182 15.53 9.06 -8.52
C PRO A 182 14.78 10.15 -7.73
N GLU A 183 14.13 11.09 -8.40
CA GLU A 183 13.30 12.10 -7.74
C GLU A 183 12.09 11.47 -7.05
N VAL A 184 11.47 10.47 -7.69
CA VAL A 184 10.37 9.70 -7.11
C VAL A 184 10.83 8.95 -5.87
N ARG A 185 11.96 8.24 -5.94
CA ARG A 185 12.51 7.53 -4.77
C ARG A 185 12.73 8.46 -3.60
N GLU A 186 13.38 9.61 -3.84
CA GLU A 186 13.63 10.59 -2.76
C GLU A 186 12.33 11.21 -2.24
N ALA A 187 11.38 11.58 -3.09
CA ALA A 187 10.09 12.14 -2.67
C ALA A 187 9.30 11.15 -1.79
N VAL A 188 9.31 9.85 -2.15
CA VAL A 188 8.66 8.81 -1.34
C VAL A 188 9.40 8.62 -0.01
N ILE A 189 10.73 8.61 0.00
CA ILE A 189 11.51 8.52 1.25
C ILE A 189 11.21 9.71 2.17
N GLN A 190 11.16 10.94 1.65
CA GLN A 190 10.79 12.11 2.44
C GLN A 190 9.38 11.99 3.02
N THR A 191 8.44 11.43 2.25
CA THR A 191 7.08 11.15 2.73
C THR A 191 7.10 10.10 3.84
N ILE A 192 7.89 9.02 3.69
CA ILE A 192 8.05 8.01 4.74
C ILE A 192 8.62 8.62 6.02
N LEU A 193 9.63 9.48 5.91
CA LEU A 193 10.22 10.18 7.05
C LEU A 193 9.20 11.14 7.70
N HIS A 194 8.37 11.83 6.89
CA HIS A 194 7.27 12.65 7.41
C HIS A 194 6.28 11.82 8.24
N VAL A 195 5.88 10.66 7.74
CA VAL A 195 5.02 9.73 8.47
C VAL A 195 5.71 9.20 9.73
N ALA A 196 6.98 8.81 9.64
CA ALA A 196 7.77 8.30 10.76
C ALA A 196 7.89 9.29 11.93
N ARG A 197 7.98 10.59 11.63
CA ARG A 197 8.01 11.64 12.68
C ARG A 197 6.70 11.79 13.44
N GLN A 198 5.60 11.26 12.89
CA GLN A 198 4.28 11.33 13.51
C GLN A 198 3.87 9.99 14.14
N PHE A 199 4.28 8.87 13.57
CA PHE A 199 3.85 7.54 13.97
C PHE A 199 5.04 6.66 14.36
N PRO A 200 5.05 6.11 15.58
CA PRO A 200 6.10 5.18 16.02
C PRO A 200 6.05 3.80 15.33
N ILE A 201 4.98 3.51 14.59
CA ILE A 201 4.81 2.26 13.84
C ILE A 201 4.23 2.60 12.46
N ILE A 202 4.90 2.12 11.41
CA ILE A 202 4.43 2.23 10.02
C ILE A 202 4.23 0.83 9.44
N ARG A 203 3.05 0.58 8.89
CA ARG A 203 2.77 -0.58 8.04
C ARG A 203 2.87 -0.17 6.57
N PHE A 204 3.76 -0.79 5.83
CA PHE A 204 3.91 -0.56 4.39
C PHE A 204 3.02 -1.49 3.60
N ASP A 205 2.06 -0.89 2.89
CA ASP A 205 1.13 -1.57 2.01
C ASP A 205 1.84 -2.17 0.80
N ALA A 206 1.50 -3.42 0.45
CA ALA A 206 2.02 -4.14 -0.70
C ALA A 206 3.54 -3.99 -0.91
N ALA A 207 4.32 -4.05 0.17
CA ALA A 207 5.75 -3.73 0.16
C ALA A 207 6.56 -4.59 -0.82
N MET A 208 6.14 -5.83 -1.09
CA MET A 208 6.81 -6.74 -2.01
C MET A 208 6.84 -6.22 -3.45
N THR A 209 5.91 -5.35 -3.85
CA THR A 209 5.84 -4.80 -5.21
C THR A 209 7.04 -3.93 -5.58
N LEU A 210 7.73 -3.38 -4.58
CA LEU A 210 8.86 -2.46 -4.75
C LEU A 210 10.24 -3.09 -4.54
N THR A 211 10.34 -4.40 -4.31
CA THR A 211 11.64 -5.06 -4.41
C THR A 211 12.14 -4.99 -5.86
N LYS A 212 13.43 -4.73 -6.07
CA LYS A 212 14.00 -4.54 -7.43
C LYS A 212 13.56 -5.59 -8.41
N LYS A 213 13.73 -6.86 -8.04
CA LYS A 213 13.40 -8.00 -8.91
C LYS A 213 11.92 -8.03 -9.28
N HIS A 214 11.03 -7.79 -8.31
CA HIS A 214 9.60 -7.83 -8.54
C HIS A 214 9.14 -6.60 -9.33
N PHE A 215 9.65 -5.42 -9.00
CA PHE A 215 9.35 -4.17 -9.72
C PHE A 215 9.80 -4.26 -11.18
N GLN A 216 11.00 -4.79 -11.46
CA GLN A 216 11.46 -5.05 -12.82
C GLN A 216 10.52 -6.01 -13.56
N ARG A 217 10.20 -7.14 -12.94
CA ARG A 217 9.29 -8.13 -13.53
C ARG A 217 7.92 -7.54 -13.85
N LEU A 218 7.41 -6.67 -12.98
CA LEU A 218 6.10 -6.04 -13.18
C LEU A 218 6.12 -4.97 -14.26
N TRP A 219 7.08 -4.06 -14.26
CA TRP A 219 7.00 -2.81 -15.00
C TRP A 219 8.02 -2.67 -16.12
N PHE A 220 9.17 -3.32 -16.02
CA PHE A 220 10.28 -3.24 -16.97
C PHE A 220 10.83 -4.64 -17.28
N PRO A 221 9.98 -5.56 -17.79
CA PRO A 221 10.38 -6.94 -17.99
C PRO A 221 11.58 -7.04 -18.93
N GLN A 222 12.37 -8.10 -18.81
CA GLN A 222 13.46 -8.33 -19.75
C GLN A 222 12.90 -8.56 -21.15
N PRO A 223 13.58 -8.07 -22.21
CA PRO A 223 13.14 -8.26 -23.60
C PRO A 223 12.83 -9.73 -23.90
N GLY A 224 11.66 -9.99 -24.47
CA GLY A 224 11.22 -11.34 -24.86
C GLY A 224 10.65 -12.22 -23.77
N THR A 225 10.58 -11.75 -22.53
CA THR A 225 10.03 -12.56 -21.42
C THR A 225 8.50 -12.49 -21.28
N GLY A 226 7.83 -11.64 -22.04
CA GLY A 226 6.42 -11.33 -21.84
C GLY A 226 6.16 -10.60 -20.53
N GLY A 227 4.93 -10.21 -20.30
CA GLY A 227 4.59 -9.43 -19.11
C GLY A 227 3.28 -9.88 -18.44
N ASP A 228 3.20 -9.78 -17.10
CA ASP A 228 1.98 -10.07 -16.35
C ASP A 228 0.95 -8.93 -16.49
N ILE A 229 1.40 -7.73 -16.85
CA ILE A 229 0.54 -6.59 -17.13
C ILE A 229 0.53 -6.35 -18.64
N PRO A 230 -0.64 -6.25 -19.29
CA PRO A 230 -0.74 -5.96 -20.73
C PRO A 230 0.01 -4.68 -21.10
N SER A 231 0.57 -4.65 -22.31
CA SER A 231 1.34 -3.55 -22.91
C SER A 231 2.70 -3.21 -22.29
N ARG A 232 3.10 -3.78 -21.16
CA ARG A 232 4.42 -3.49 -20.56
C ARG A 232 5.63 -3.90 -21.37
N ALA A 233 5.45 -4.79 -22.35
CA ALA A 233 6.54 -5.15 -23.26
C ALA A 233 7.16 -3.91 -23.94
N GLU A 234 6.41 -2.81 -24.06
CA GLU A 234 6.89 -1.52 -24.54
C GLU A 234 7.93 -0.88 -23.61
N HIS A 235 7.89 -1.20 -22.32
CA HIS A 235 8.87 -0.79 -21.32
C HIS A 235 9.95 -1.84 -21.06
N ALA A 236 10.08 -2.86 -21.93
CA ALA A 236 11.08 -3.91 -21.74
C ALA A 236 12.49 -3.30 -21.62
N MET A 237 13.23 -3.75 -20.61
CA MET A 237 14.54 -3.22 -20.28
C MET A 237 15.49 -4.35 -19.92
N SER A 238 16.75 -4.27 -20.38
CA SER A 238 17.77 -5.22 -19.98
C SER A 238 18.01 -5.14 -18.46
N LYS A 239 18.47 -6.24 -17.88
CA LYS A 239 18.85 -6.22 -16.45
C LYS A 239 19.92 -5.18 -16.15
N GLU A 240 20.88 -5.02 -17.06
CA GLU A 240 21.98 -4.07 -16.90
C GLU A 240 21.48 -2.61 -16.89
N ASP A 241 20.58 -2.25 -17.79
CA ASP A 241 20.03 -0.89 -17.86
C ASP A 241 19.11 -0.63 -16.66
N PHE A 242 18.33 -1.63 -16.24
CA PHE A 242 17.52 -1.53 -15.04
C PHE A 242 18.38 -1.32 -13.79
N ASP A 243 19.48 -2.08 -13.63
CA ASP A 243 20.39 -1.94 -12.49
C ASP A 243 21.13 -0.59 -12.48
N LYS A 244 21.36 0.03 -13.67
CA LYS A 244 21.88 1.40 -13.73
C LYS A 244 20.85 2.44 -13.28
N ALA A 245 19.59 2.26 -13.69
CA ALA A 245 18.50 3.20 -13.34
C ALA A 245 18.06 3.07 -11.87
N MET A 246 18.10 1.87 -11.32
CA MET A 246 17.74 1.56 -9.92
C MET A 246 18.88 0.73 -9.29
N PRO A 247 20.00 1.35 -8.91
CA PRO A 247 21.19 0.62 -8.46
C PRO A 247 21.00 -0.11 -7.13
N GLU A 248 20.25 0.49 -6.21
CA GLU A 248 20.04 -0.05 -4.87
C GLU A 248 18.63 -0.63 -4.69
N GLU A 249 18.47 -1.52 -3.72
CA GLU A 249 17.15 -1.93 -3.23
C GLU A 249 16.48 -0.75 -2.50
N PHE A 250 15.33 -0.30 -2.99
CA PHE A 250 14.59 0.82 -2.40
C PHE A 250 14.33 0.63 -0.90
N TRP A 251 13.89 -0.56 -0.49
CA TRP A 251 13.62 -0.84 0.93
C TRP A 251 14.86 -0.82 1.80
N ARG A 252 16.02 -1.16 1.26
CA ARG A 252 17.28 -1.03 2.00
C ARG A 252 17.60 0.44 2.27
N GLU A 253 17.43 1.28 1.28
CA GLU A 253 17.61 2.73 1.39
C GLU A 253 16.62 3.32 2.41
N VAL A 254 15.34 2.93 2.36
CA VAL A 254 14.33 3.35 3.36
C VAL A 254 14.74 2.97 4.77
N VAL A 255 15.13 1.72 4.99
CA VAL A 255 15.53 1.23 6.32
C VAL A 255 16.72 2.02 6.86
N ASP A 256 17.73 2.27 6.03
CA ASP A 256 18.93 3.00 6.45
C ASP A 256 18.62 4.48 6.75
N ARG A 257 17.77 5.12 5.94
CA ARG A 257 17.35 6.51 6.16
C ARG A 257 16.52 6.65 7.44
N VAL A 258 15.56 5.77 7.67
CA VAL A 258 14.74 5.78 8.90
C VAL A 258 15.61 5.51 10.12
N ALA A 259 16.50 4.54 10.06
CA ALA A 259 17.41 4.23 11.16
C ALA A 259 18.33 5.42 11.54
N THR A 260 18.66 6.27 10.56
CA THR A 260 19.50 7.44 10.78
C THR A 260 18.72 8.65 11.29
N GLU A 261 17.55 8.91 10.70
CA GLU A 261 16.81 10.17 10.89
C GLU A 261 15.67 10.06 11.91
N VAL A 262 15.02 8.88 12.02
CA VAL A 262 13.90 8.62 12.94
C VAL A 262 14.01 7.19 13.53
N PRO A 263 15.05 6.90 14.32
CA PRO A 263 15.42 5.54 14.72
C PRO A 263 14.39 4.80 15.58
N ASP A 264 13.46 5.54 16.23
CA ASP A 264 12.46 4.94 17.13
C ASP A 264 11.22 4.43 16.39
N THR A 265 11.17 4.51 15.07
CA THR A 265 10.04 4.06 14.26
C THR A 265 10.19 2.58 13.91
N LEU A 266 9.18 1.78 14.25
CA LEU A 266 9.08 0.39 13.86
C LEU A 266 8.48 0.28 12.45
N LEU A 267 9.17 -0.43 11.58
CA LEU A 267 8.77 -0.68 10.20
C LEU A 267 8.21 -2.09 10.06
N LEU A 268 6.95 -2.19 9.61
CA LEU A 268 6.22 -3.43 9.35
C LEU A 268 5.90 -3.55 7.86
N ALA A 269 6.41 -4.57 7.20
CA ALA A 269 6.12 -4.83 5.80
C ALA A 269 4.93 -5.79 5.62
N GLU A 270 3.98 -5.40 4.77
CA GLU A 270 3.07 -6.36 4.16
C GLU A 270 3.78 -7.01 2.99
N ALA A 271 4.12 -8.28 3.13
CA ALA A 271 4.79 -9.04 2.09
C ALA A 271 4.23 -10.46 2.01
N PHE A 272 4.10 -10.95 0.78
CA PHE A 272 3.59 -12.27 0.45
C PHE A 272 4.59 -13.02 -0.43
N TRP A 273 4.19 -14.14 -1.00
CA TRP A 273 4.91 -14.92 -2.03
C TRP A 273 6.28 -15.40 -1.58
N LEU A 274 6.40 -15.80 -0.31
CA LEU A 274 7.65 -16.28 0.30
C LEU A 274 8.77 -15.23 0.35
N MET A 275 8.41 -13.94 0.29
CA MET A 275 9.36 -12.84 0.42
C MET A 275 9.54 -12.36 1.86
N GLU A 276 8.76 -12.88 2.80
CA GLU A 276 8.72 -12.45 4.19
C GLU A 276 10.12 -12.50 4.83
N GLY A 277 10.81 -13.61 4.65
CA GLY A 277 12.18 -13.77 5.15
C GLY A 277 13.19 -12.80 4.52
N TYR A 278 13.01 -12.45 3.26
CA TYR A 278 13.84 -11.47 2.58
C TYR A 278 13.73 -10.08 3.21
N PHE A 279 12.51 -9.65 3.54
CA PHE A 279 12.27 -8.35 4.18
C PHE A 279 12.98 -8.21 5.54
N VAL A 280 12.92 -9.22 6.39
CA VAL A 280 13.49 -9.13 7.74
C VAL A 280 14.97 -9.52 7.81
N ARG A 281 15.44 -10.40 6.92
CA ARG A 281 16.85 -10.85 6.92
C ARG A 281 17.76 -9.98 6.09
N SER A 282 17.33 -9.63 4.87
CA SER A 282 18.19 -8.95 3.89
C SER A 282 17.92 -7.46 3.81
N LEU A 283 16.65 -7.05 3.87
CA LEU A 283 16.27 -5.65 3.75
C LEU A 283 16.27 -4.89 5.08
N GLY A 284 16.28 -5.59 6.21
CA GLY A 284 16.38 -4.98 7.53
C GLY A 284 15.08 -4.46 8.11
N MET A 285 13.92 -4.82 7.56
CA MET A 285 12.61 -4.50 8.16
C MET A 285 12.50 -5.10 9.57
N HIS A 286 11.89 -4.35 10.48
CA HIS A 286 11.73 -4.80 11.86
C HIS A 286 10.72 -5.93 11.97
N ARG A 287 9.64 -5.86 11.20
CA ARG A 287 8.52 -6.81 11.23
C ARG A 287 8.02 -7.08 9.82
N VAL A 288 7.41 -8.26 9.64
CA VAL A 288 6.77 -8.68 8.39
C VAL A 288 5.54 -9.56 8.71
N TYR A 289 4.53 -9.52 7.85
CA TYR A 289 3.35 -10.39 7.94
C TYR A 289 3.75 -11.87 7.88
N ASN A 290 3.08 -12.69 8.68
CA ASN A 290 3.22 -14.16 8.67
C ASN A 290 2.03 -14.83 7.96
N SER A 291 1.78 -14.44 6.71
CA SER A 291 0.58 -14.86 5.96
C SER A 291 0.50 -16.36 5.73
N ALA A 292 1.63 -17.02 5.43
CA ALA A 292 1.67 -18.47 5.24
C ALA A 292 1.23 -19.22 6.51
N PHE A 293 1.71 -18.79 7.68
CA PHE A 293 1.35 -19.37 8.96
C PHE A 293 -0.16 -19.20 9.26
N MET A 294 -0.70 -18.02 8.99
CA MET A 294 -2.13 -17.73 9.17
C MET A 294 -3.01 -18.64 8.30
N ASN A 295 -2.62 -18.84 7.03
CA ASN A 295 -3.32 -19.75 6.14
C ASN A 295 -3.29 -21.19 6.65
N MET A 296 -2.16 -21.66 7.16
CA MET A 296 -2.04 -22.99 7.75
C MET A 296 -2.94 -23.18 8.98
N LEU A 297 -3.06 -22.15 9.83
CA LEU A 297 -3.96 -22.17 10.99
C LEU A 297 -5.44 -22.20 10.56
N ARG A 298 -5.82 -21.37 9.59
CA ARG A 298 -7.17 -21.33 9.05
C ARG A 298 -7.58 -22.69 8.48
N ASN A 299 -6.69 -23.32 7.72
CA ASN A 299 -6.94 -24.58 7.04
C ASN A 299 -6.68 -25.82 7.94
N GLU A 300 -6.34 -25.63 9.22
CA GLU A 300 -6.02 -26.70 10.17
C GLU A 300 -4.86 -27.61 9.72
N GLU A 301 -3.92 -27.05 8.98
CA GLU A 301 -2.73 -27.78 8.52
C GLU A 301 -1.70 -27.98 9.65
N ASN A 302 -2.12 -28.67 10.69
CA ASN A 302 -1.41 -28.77 11.98
C ASN A 302 0.03 -29.29 11.88
N ALA A 303 0.29 -30.22 10.98
CA ALA A 303 1.65 -30.74 10.74
C ALA A 303 2.54 -29.66 10.10
N LYS A 304 2.00 -28.90 9.14
CA LYS A 304 2.75 -27.89 8.40
C LYS A 304 3.13 -26.70 9.29
N TYR A 305 2.20 -26.15 10.07
CA TYR A 305 2.55 -25.00 10.92
C TYR A 305 3.55 -25.37 12.02
N ARG A 306 3.43 -26.57 12.62
CA ARG A 306 4.42 -27.06 13.59
C ARG A 306 5.80 -27.26 12.95
N GLN A 307 5.83 -27.79 11.73
CA GLN A 307 7.07 -27.94 10.98
C GLN A 307 7.68 -26.57 10.64
N LEU A 308 6.86 -25.60 10.25
CA LEU A 308 7.31 -24.23 9.96
C LEU A 308 7.96 -23.59 11.19
N ILE A 309 7.31 -23.64 12.36
CA ILE A 309 7.86 -23.12 13.61
C ILE A 309 9.20 -23.84 13.94
N LYS A 310 9.21 -25.17 13.88
CA LYS A 310 10.43 -25.96 14.16
C LYS A 310 11.57 -25.60 13.21
N SER A 311 11.29 -25.50 11.93
CA SER A 311 12.30 -25.15 10.92
C SER A 311 12.84 -23.74 11.14
N THR A 312 11.96 -22.77 11.45
CA THR A 312 12.37 -21.39 11.73
C THR A 312 13.23 -21.30 12.99
N LEU A 313 12.83 -21.98 14.07
CA LEU A 313 13.61 -22.01 15.32
C LEU A 313 14.98 -22.67 15.13
N THR A 314 15.06 -23.72 14.29
CA THR A 314 16.32 -24.41 14.00
C THR A 314 17.23 -23.53 13.13
N PHE A 315 16.68 -22.76 12.22
CA PHE A 315 17.43 -21.91 11.30
C PHE A 315 17.90 -20.64 12.01
N ASP A 316 16.97 -19.86 12.58
CA ASP A 316 17.24 -18.63 13.30
C ASP A 316 16.03 -18.23 14.17
N PRO A 317 16.10 -18.43 15.50
CA PRO A 317 15.01 -18.09 16.40
C PRO A 317 14.66 -16.61 16.42
N GLU A 318 15.60 -15.71 16.09
CA GLU A 318 15.36 -14.26 16.05
C GLU A 318 14.44 -13.86 14.90
N ILE A 319 14.43 -14.62 13.80
CA ILE A 319 13.49 -14.38 12.69
C ILE A 319 12.05 -14.61 13.12
N LEU A 320 11.80 -15.65 13.93
CA LEU A 320 10.44 -15.93 14.41
C LEU A 320 9.83 -14.75 15.19
N LYS A 321 10.66 -14.02 15.94
CA LYS A 321 10.25 -12.83 16.68
C LYS A 321 9.87 -11.64 15.78
N ARG A 322 10.27 -11.67 14.52
CA ARG A 322 10.00 -10.61 13.54
C ARG A 322 8.74 -10.82 12.73
N TYR A 323 8.15 -12.01 12.79
CA TYR A 323 6.87 -12.26 12.15
C TYR A 323 5.70 -11.72 12.97
N VAL A 324 4.76 -11.07 12.29
CA VAL A 324 3.50 -10.60 12.86
C VAL A 324 2.39 -11.58 12.47
N ASN A 325 1.84 -12.25 13.46
CA ASN A 325 0.68 -13.11 13.29
C ASN A 325 -0.59 -12.27 13.29
N LEU A 326 -1.40 -12.43 12.27
CA LEU A 326 -2.67 -11.74 12.09
C LEU A 326 -3.81 -12.75 12.18
N ARG A 327 -4.92 -12.40 12.80
CA ARG A 327 -6.15 -13.20 12.75
C ARG A 327 -7.02 -12.83 11.57
N ASN A 328 -6.96 -11.60 11.16
CA ASN A 328 -7.53 -11.04 9.94
C ASN A 328 -6.80 -9.72 9.60
N ASN A 329 -7.03 -9.24 8.40
CA ASN A 329 -6.61 -7.95 7.91
C ASN A 329 -7.76 -7.32 7.08
N PRO A 330 -7.61 -6.10 6.55
CA PRO A 330 -8.67 -5.46 5.76
C PRO A 330 -9.11 -6.23 4.51
N ASP A 331 -8.26 -7.11 3.97
CA ASP A 331 -8.50 -7.86 2.73
C ASP A 331 -9.13 -9.23 2.97
N GLU A 332 -9.23 -9.66 4.22
CA GLU A 332 -9.72 -10.98 4.59
C GLU A 332 -11.03 -10.92 5.39
N LYS A 333 -11.71 -12.05 5.46
CA LYS A 333 -12.87 -12.22 6.33
C LYS A 333 -12.49 -12.00 7.79
N SER A 334 -13.47 -11.57 8.59
CA SER A 334 -13.25 -11.39 10.04
C SER A 334 -12.74 -12.68 10.70
N ALA A 335 -11.98 -12.53 11.78
CA ALA A 335 -11.44 -13.69 12.51
C ALA A 335 -12.53 -14.69 12.93
N VAL A 336 -13.71 -14.20 13.33
CA VAL A 336 -14.85 -15.05 13.70
C VAL A 336 -15.40 -15.84 12.50
N GLU A 337 -15.42 -15.23 11.31
CA GLU A 337 -15.84 -15.93 10.09
C GLU A 337 -14.82 -16.98 9.64
N GLN A 338 -13.52 -16.73 9.86
CA GLN A 338 -12.46 -17.65 9.47
C GLN A 338 -12.31 -18.83 10.43
N PHE A 339 -12.45 -18.60 11.75
CA PHE A 339 -12.09 -19.55 12.79
C PHE A 339 -13.29 -20.06 13.61
N GLY A 340 -14.47 -19.45 13.46
CA GLY A 340 -15.64 -19.72 14.30
C GLY A 340 -15.55 -19.07 15.68
N LYS A 341 -16.45 -19.44 16.58
CA LYS A 341 -16.56 -18.90 17.95
C LYS A 341 -16.18 -19.89 19.06
N GLY A 342 -15.65 -21.03 18.70
CA GLY A 342 -15.34 -22.12 19.65
C GLY A 342 -13.87 -22.26 19.98
N ASP A 343 -13.51 -23.45 20.42
CA ASP A 343 -12.15 -23.83 20.88
C ASP A 343 -11.06 -23.55 19.84
N LYS A 344 -11.38 -23.68 18.55
CA LYS A 344 -10.46 -23.35 17.46
C LYS A 344 -10.02 -21.90 17.53
N TYR A 345 -10.97 -20.96 17.74
CA TYR A 345 -10.65 -19.54 17.84
C TYR A 345 -9.72 -19.26 19.04
N PHE A 346 -10.04 -19.83 20.22
CA PHE A 346 -9.19 -19.68 21.40
C PHE A 346 -7.80 -20.30 21.19
N GLY A 347 -7.73 -21.49 20.61
CA GLY A 347 -6.45 -22.14 20.29
C GLY A 347 -5.57 -21.30 19.37
N ILE A 348 -6.15 -20.70 18.34
CA ILE A 348 -5.43 -19.79 17.41
C ILE A 348 -5.00 -18.50 18.10
N CYS A 349 -5.79 -18.00 19.05
CA CYS A 349 -5.42 -16.80 19.80
C CYS A 349 -4.24 -17.01 20.75
N THR A 350 -3.94 -18.27 21.12
CA THR A 350 -2.81 -18.61 22.00
C THR A 350 -1.53 -18.95 21.26
N LEU A 351 -1.60 -19.19 19.95
CA LEU A 351 -0.46 -19.43 19.06
C LEU A 351 0.08 -18.13 18.48
#